data_10e0bf976c67ffd7d746c9e189b8c5d9
#
_entry.id   10e0bf976c67ffd7d746c9e189b8c5d9
#
_cell.length_a   1.000
_cell.length_b   1.000
_cell.length_c   1.000
_cell.angle_alpha   90.00
_cell.angle_beta   90.00
_cell.angle_gamma   90.00
#
_symmetry.space_group_name_H-M   'P 1'
#
loop_
_entity.id
_entity.type
_entity.pdbx_description
1 polymer ?
#
loop_
_entity_poly.entity_id
_entity_poly.type
_entity_poly.pdbx_seq_one_letter_code
_entity_poly.pdbx_strand_id
1 'polypeptide(L)'
;MATHLVWLRTDLRIHDNLALAAACRDPQAQVLALYIATPGQWREHHLAPRQAAFIASHLQSLHAALAERGIPLWVEEADDFTASVERLADFCQHHQVSHLFYNYQYEFNERQRDAAVENTLRDVICQGFDDSVLLPPGSVLTGGGEMYKVFTPFKNAFIRRLRDGLPACVAAPKPRQAPARQAPPLPELNYPQTPFDGLLFAADEKTALARLRAFCQQAAADYEGQRDFPAVEGTSRLSPCLAIGVLSPRQCLHRLLTEHPAALDGGAGSTWLNELIWREFYRHLMVYYPKLCKGRPFTAWTDKVAWRAEEAALQAWQRGETGFPIVDAAMRQLNATGWMHNRLRMIVASFLTKDLRLDWRAGERYFMSQLIDGDLAANNGGWQWAASTGTDAAPYFRIFNPTTQGEKFDKQGVFIRRWLPELAKVPEKALHQPWAWADKQGITLDYSRPIVDHKQARQETLAAWEAARKGITPPPDGGS
;
A
#
# COMPACT_ATOMS: atom_id res chain seq x y z
N MET A 1 -29.58 -4.89 28.44
CA MET A 1 -29.04 -5.51 27.20
C MET A 1 -27.74 -4.81 26.89
N ALA A 2 -26.64 -5.55 26.69
CA ALA A 2 -25.34 -4.96 26.41
C ALA A 2 -25.31 -4.35 24.99
N THR A 3 -24.61 -3.24 24.84
CA THR A 3 -24.38 -2.61 23.53
C THR A 3 -22.92 -2.77 23.16
N HIS A 4 -22.66 -3.48 22.08
CA HIS A 4 -21.34 -3.70 21.52
C HIS A 4 -21.11 -2.79 20.33
N LEU A 5 -19.99 -2.11 20.28
CA LEU A 5 -19.59 -1.26 19.17
C LEU A 5 -18.40 -1.86 18.43
N VAL A 6 -18.52 -1.96 17.12
CA VAL A 6 -17.39 -2.25 16.24
C VAL A 6 -16.89 -0.94 15.64
N TRP A 7 -15.66 -0.56 15.95
CA TRP A 7 -15.01 0.62 15.39
C TRP A 7 -14.19 0.21 14.18
N LEU A 8 -14.71 0.53 12.99
CA LEU A 8 -14.11 0.19 11.70
C LEU A 8 -13.05 1.24 11.31
N ARG A 9 -11.95 0.80 10.71
CA ARG A 9 -10.89 1.66 10.18
C ARG A 9 -10.46 1.13 8.80
N THR A 10 -9.39 0.32 8.73
CA THR A 10 -8.91 -0.34 7.50
C THR A 10 -9.31 -1.80 7.44
N ASP A 11 -10.58 -2.07 7.68
CA ASP A 11 -11.18 -3.40 7.78
C ASP A 11 -12.63 -3.42 7.27
N LEU A 12 -12.85 -2.80 6.11
CA LEU A 12 -14.18 -2.49 5.55
C LEU A 12 -14.82 -3.72 4.90
N ARG A 13 -15.12 -4.74 5.71
CA ARG A 13 -15.73 -6.01 5.27
C ARG A 13 -16.53 -6.66 6.37
N ILE A 14 -17.41 -7.60 5.97
CA ILE A 14 -18.19 -8.44 6.90
C ILE A 14 -17.62 -9.85 7.04
N HIS A 15 -16.96 -10.38 5.99
CA HIS A 15 -16.37 -11.72 6.02
C HIS A 15 -14.96 -11.66 6.62
N ASP A 16 -14.68 -12.63 7.49
CA ASP A 16 -13.38 -12.74 8.15
C ASP A 16 -12.89 -11.44 8.83
N ASN A 17 -13.79 -10.79 9.56
CA ASN A 17 -13.48 -9.60 10.37
C ASN A 17 -13.49 -9.99 11.84
N LEU A 18 -12.33 -10.03 12.48
CA LEU A 18 -12.18 -10.56 13.84
C LEU A 18 -12.93 -9.71 14.88
N ALA A 19 -12.87 -8.39 14.79
CA ALA A 19 -13.57 -7.49 15.70
C ALA A 19 -15.08 -7.62 15.54
N LEU A 20 -15.58 -7.65 14.32
CA LEU A 20 -17.00 -7.81 14.04
C LEU A 20 -17.53 -9.17 14.53
N ALA A 21 -16.79 -10.24 14.27
CA ALA A 21 -17.14 -11.57 14.75
C ALA A 21 -17.20 -11.63 16.28
N ALA A 22 -16.24 -11.01 16.97
CA ALA A 22 -16.20 -10.96 18.43
C ALA A 22 -17.38 -10.17 19.00
N ALA A 23 -17.70 -9.02 18.41
CA ALA A 23 -18.85 -8.21 18.84
C ALA A 23 -20.19 -8.95 18.69
N CYS A 24 -20.27 -9.86 17.74
CA CYS A 24 -21.49 -10.63 17.44
C CYS A 24 -21.60 -11.96 18.18
N ARG A 25 -20.62 -12.35 19.00
CA ARG A 25 -20.65 -13.62 19.74
C ARG A 25 -21.82 -13.75 20.70
N ASP A 26 -22.13 -12.66 21.40
CA ASP A 26 -23.30 -12.62 22.28
C ASP A 26 -24.56 -12.35 21.43
N PRO A 27 -25.48 -13.34 21.29
CA PRO A 27 -26.68 -13.14 20.50
C PRO A 27 -27.66 -12.16 21.14
N GLN A 28 -27.52 -11.87 22.44
CA GLN A 28 -28.37 -10.96 23.18
C GLN A 28 -27.87 -9.49 23.11
N ALA A 29 -26.62 -9.27 22.75
CA ALA A 29 -26.08 -7.92 22.64
C ALA A 29 -26.63 -7.18 21.42
N GLN A 30 -26.90 -5.88 21.57
CA GLN A 30 -27.07 -5.00 20.43
C GLN A 30 -25.71 -4.70 19.83
N VAL A 31 -25.57 -4.77 18.51
CA VAL A 31 -24.31 -4.50 17.82
C VAL A 31 -24.49 -3.28 16.93
N LEU A 32 -23.61 -2.30 17.13
CA LEU A 32 -23.51 -1.09 16.33
C LEU A 32 -22.15 -1.09 15.62
N ALA A 33 -22.08 -0.43 14.48
CA ALA A 33 -20.82 -0.18 13.77
C ALA A 33 -20.60 1.32 13.58
N LEU A 34 -19.37 1.76 13.69
CA LEU A 34 -18.96 3.15 13.54
C LEU A 34 -17.69 3.25 12.71
N TYR A 35 -17.70 4.16 11.73
CA TYR A 35 -16.53 4.60 11.00
C TYR A 35 -16.37 6.11 11.24
N ILE A 36 -15.18 6.55 11.66
CA ILE A 36 -14.87 7.97 11.82
C ILE A 36 -13.88 8.37 10.75
N ALA A 37 -14.31 9.13 9.75
CA ALA A 37 -13.44 9.74 8.77
C ALA A 37 -12.66 10.90 9.42
N THR A 38 -11.38 11.02 9.09
CA THR A 38 -10.50 12.05 9.64
C THR A 38 -9.86 12.89 8.53
N PRO A 39 -10.62 13.82 7.90
CA PRO A 39 -10.17 14.54 6.70
C PRO A 39 -8.91 15.37 6.92
N GLY A 40 -8.69 15.97 8.09
CA GLY A 40 -7.46 16.68 8.44
C GLY A 40 -6.26 15.78 8.49
N GLN A 41 -6.39 14.62 9.16
CA GLN A 41 -5.35 13.59 9.19
C GLN A 41 -5.04 13.08 7.79
N TRP A 42 -6.05 12.84 6.97
CA TRP A 42 -5.89 12.40 5.59
C TRP A 42 -5.11 13.40 4.73
N ARG A 43 -5.40 14.70 4.90
CA ARG A 43 -4.65 15.77 4.20
C ARG A 43 -3.19 15.79 4.63
N GLU A 44 -2.92 15.71 5.92
CA GLU A 44 -1.56 15.69 6.46
C GLU A 44 -0.73 14.50 5.93
N HIS A 45 -1.37 13.34 5.78
CA HIS A 45 -0.72 12.11 5.29
C HIS A 45 -0.91 11.87 3.78
N HIS A 46 -1.38 12.86 3.05
CA HIS A 46 -1.51 12.83 1.59
C HIS A 46 -2.37 11.68 1.04
N LEU A 47 -3.48 11.34 1.73
CA LEU A 47 -4.40 10.32 1.21
C LEU A 47 -4.85 10.70 -0.21
N ALA A 48 -4.72 9.77 -1.16
CA ALA A 48 -5.15 10.01 -2.53
C ALA A 48 -6.67 10.26 -2.63
N PRO A 49 -7.13 11.27 -3.37
CA PRO A 49 -8.55 11.47 -3.62
C PRO A 49 -9.23 10.24 -4.24
N ARG A 50 -8.50 9.46 -5.02
CA ARG A 50 -9.00 8.21 -5.61
C ARG A 50 -9.17 7.12 -4.57
N GLN A 51 -8.29 7.04 -3.57
CA GLN A 51 -8.47 6.15 -2.44
C GLN A 51 -9.64 6.58 -1.54
N ALA A 52 -9.85 7.88 -1.35
CA ALA A 52 -11.03 8.38 -0.64
C ALA A 52 -12.34 7.99 -1.33
N ALA A 53 -12.42 8.09 -2.66
CA ALA A 53 -13.55 7.59 -3.44
C ALA A 53 -13.75 6.07 -3.28
N PHE A 54 -12.66 5.33 -3.23
CA PHE A 54 -12.67 3.87 -3.03
C PHE A 54 -13.19 3.51 -1.63
N ILE A 55 -12.75 4.22 -0.59
CA ILE A 55 -13.28 4.09 0.78
C ILE A 55 -14.79 4.40 0.81
N ALA A 56 -15.22 5.50 0.19
CA ALA A 56 -16.64 5.89 0.16
C ALA A 56 -17.51 4.82 -0.51
N SER A 57 -17.07 4.25 -1.63
CA SER A 57 -17.76 3.15 -2.31
C SER A 57 -17.91 1.92 -1.42
N HIS A 58 -16.84 1.53 -0.73
CA HIS A 58 -16.87 0.38 0.16
C HIS A 58 -17.67 0.63 1.44
N LEU A 59 -17.73 1.86 1.95
CA LEU A 59 -18.63 2.20 3.07
C LEU A 59 -20.10 2.05 2.67
N GLN A 60 -20.48 2.43 1.44
CA GLN A 60 -21.83 2.20 0.95
C GLN A 60 -22.19 0.71 0.87
N SER A 61 -21.31 -0.08 0.30
CA SER A 61 -21.49 -1.54 0.19
C SER A 61 -21.56 -2.19 1.58
N LEU A 62 -20.68 -1.78 2.48
CA LEU A 62 -20.61 -2.29 3.85
C LEU A 62 -21.87 -1.90 4.66
N HIS A 63 -22.36 -0.67 4.50
CA HIS A 63 -23.58 -0.19 5.14
C HIS A 63 -24.77 -1.10 4.79
N ALA A 64 -24.96 -1.41 3.52
CA ALA A 64 -26.02 -2.31 3.07
C ALA A 64 -25.83 -3.73 3.62
N ALA A 65 -24.63 -4.28 3.57
CA ALA A 65 -24.33 -5.63 4.04
C ALA A 65 -24.49 -5.78 5.56
N LEU A 66 -24.16 -4.78 6.34
CA LEU A 66 -24.37 -4.75 7.80
C LEU A 66 -25.86 -4.58 8.13
N ALA A 67 -26.60 -3.74 7.39
CA ALA A 67 -28.04 -3.54 7.59
C ALA A 67 -28.83 -4.86 7.40
N GLU A 68 -28.50 -5.66 6.40
CA GLU A 68 -29.09 -6.99 6.19
C GLU A 68 -28.88 -7.94 7.39
N ARG A 69 -27.89 -7.64 8.24
CA ARG A 69 -27.57 -8.41 9.45
C ARG A 69 -28.09 -7.79 10.73
N GLY A 70 -28.88 -6.69 10.61
CA GLY A 70 -29.39 -5.95 11.76
C GLY A 70 -28.32 -5.16 12.52
N ILE A 71 -27.24 -4.77 11.84
CA ILE A 71 -26.15 -3.98 12.40
C ILE A 71 -26.12 -2.61 11.71
N PRO A 72 -26.62 -1.53 12.35
CA PRO A 72 -26.56 -0.22 11.76
C PRO A 72 -25.13 0.34 11.77
N LEU A 73 -24.74 1.00 10.69
CA LEU A 73 -23.45 1.66 10.53
C LEU A 73 -23.60 3.18 10.57
N TRP A 74 -22.94 3.82 11.54
CA TRP A 74 -22.74 5.27 11.55
C TRP A 74 -21.42 5.62 10.88
N VAL A 75 -21.44 6.66 10.08
CA VAL A 75 -20.24 7.31 9.55
C VAL A 75 -20.22 8.73 10.08
N GLU A 76 -19.19 9.05 10.83
CA GLU A 76 -18.96 10.36 11.41
C GLU A 76 -17.62 10.94 10.95
N GLU A 77 -17.41 12.22 11.21
CA GLU A 77 -16.16 12.90 10.90
C GLU A 77 -15.55 13.54 12.15
N ALA A 78 -14.24 13.52 12.22
CA ALA A 78 -13.42 14.31 13.13
C ALA A 78 -12.22 14.83 12.33
N ASP A 79 -11.65 15.97 12.69
CA ASP A 79 -10.58 16.55 11.88
C ASP A 79 -9.32 15.68 11.87
N ASP A 80 -8.89 15.24 13.04
CA ASP A 80 -7.69 14.42 13.23
C ASP A 80 -7.92 13.26 14.21
N PHE A 81 -6.86 12.52 14.51
CA PHE A 81 -6.94 11.40 15.46
C PHE A 81 -7.27 11.84 16.88
N THR A 82 -6.79 12.99 17.33
CA THR A 82 -7.12 13.50 18.67
C THR A 82 -8.61 13.79 18.78
N ALA A 83 -9.17 14.51 17.80
CA ALA A 83 -10.60 14.77 17.75
C ALA A 83 -11.44 13.49 17.57
N SER A 84 -10.91 12.48 16.88
CA SER A 84 -11.59 11.19 16.71
C SER A 84 -11.74 10.42 18.02
N VAL A 85 -10.79 10.53 18.93
CA VAL A 85 -10.87 9.91 20.28
C VAL A 85 -12.02 10.52 21.08
N GLU A 86 -12.17 11.85 21.04
CA GLU A 86 -13.27 12.55 21.71
C GLU A 86 -14.63 12.17 21.06
N ARG A 87 -14.70 12.15 19.74
CA ARG A 87 -15.90 11.75 19.00
C ARG A 87 -16.34 10.33 19.33
N LEU A 88 -15.38 9.40 19.42
CA LEU A 88 -15.66 8.02 19.81
C LEU A 88 -16.15 7.91 21.24
N ALA A 89 -15.57 8.67 22.17
CA ALA A 89 -16.01 8.71 23.57
C ALA A 89 -17.45 9.23 23.68
N ASP A 90 -17.78 10.31 22.99
CA ASP A 90 -19.14 10.88 22.95
C ASP A 90 -20.14 9.88 22.36
N PHE A 91 -19.76 9.18 21.29
CA PHE A 91 -20.58 8.13 20.70
C PHE A 91 -20.85 6.99 21.67
N CYS A 92 -19.81 6.51 22.36
CA CYS A 92 -19.94 5.44 23.37
C CYS A 92 -20.85 5.85 24.51
N GLN A 93 -20.73 7.07 24.99
CA GLN A 93 -21.58 7.61 26.06
C GLN A 93 -23.04 7.73 25.60
N HIS A 94 -23.27 8.34 24.43
CA HIS A 94 -24.61 8.56 23.89
C HIS A 94 -25.37 7.25 23.64
N HIS A 95 -24.67 6.23 23.16
CA HIS A 95 -25.24 4.92 22.85
C HIS A 95 -25.12 3.90 23.98
N GLN A 96 -24.57 4.29 25.12
CA GLN A 96 -24.38 3.43 26.29
C GLN A 96 -23.61 2.15 25.93
N VAL A 97 -22.52 2.31 25.18
CA VAL A 97 -21.65 1.22 24.75
C VAL A 97 -20.96 0.62 25.95
N SER A 98 -21.06 -0.71 26.10
CA SER A 98 -20.38 -1.48 27.15
C SER A 98 -19.07 -2.11 26.69
N HIS A 99 -18.97 -2.45 25.40
CA HIS A 99 -17.81 -3.10 24.79
C HIS A 99 -17.48 -2.45 23.47
N LEU A 100 -16.20 -2.16 23.26
CA LEU A 100 -15.63 -1.64 22.02
C LEU A 100 -14.71 -2.70 21.42
N PHE A 101 -14.96 -3.07 20.16
CA PHE A 101 -14.17 -4.02 19.40
C PHE A 101 -13.55 -3.32 18.19
N TYR A 102 -12.25 -3.55 17.96
CA TYR A 102 -11.55 -2.97 16.82
C TYR A 102 -10.38 -3.85 16.38
N ASN A 103 -9.96 -3.68 15.14
CA ASN A 103 -8.81 -4.36 14.59
C ASN A 103 -7.58 -3.44 14.61
N TYR A 104 -6.46 -3.90 15.13
CA TYR A 104 -5.24 -3.11 15.27
C TYR A 104 -4.74 -2.55 13.95
N GLN A 105 -4.19 -1.35 14.02
CA GLN A 105 -3.34 -0.74 13.01
C GLN A 105 -1.95 -0.53 13.62
N TYR A 106 -0.89 -0.66 12.80
CA TYR A 106 0.47 -0.82 13.30
C TYR A 106 1.34 0.41 13.11
N GLU A 107 0.84 1.42 12.40
CA GLU A 107 1.50 2.71 12.23
C GLU A 107 1.54 3.46 13.55
N PHE A 108 2.52 4.33 13.70
CA PHE A 108 2.80 5.01 14.98
C PHE A 108 1.61 5.86 15.47
N ASN A 109 1.07 6.72 14.61
CA ASN A 109 -0.04 7.61 15.00
C ASN A 109 -1.30 6.82 15.35
N GLU A 110 -1.59 5.76 14.59
CA GLU A 110 -2.73 4.87 14.81
C GLU A 110 -2.61 4.13 16.15
N ARG A 111 -1.42 3.69 16.51
CA ARG A 111 -1.17 3.05 17.80
C ARG A 111 -1.30 4.04 18.95
N GLN A 112 -0.84 5.27 18.80
CA GLN A 112 -1.03 6.34 19.79
C GLN A 112 -2.51 6.67 19.99
N ARG A 113 -3.28 6.76 18.88
CA ARG A 113 -4.73 6.96 18.92
C ARG A 113 -5.42 5.83 19.69
N ASP A 114 -5.10 4.58 19.37
CA ASP A 114 -5.73 3.42 20.01
C ASP A 114 -5.42 3.37 21.52
N ALA A 115 -4.19 3.69 21.92
CA ALA A 115 -3.82 3.82 23.33
C ALA A 115 -4.59 4.95 24.03
N ALA A 116 -4.78 6.10 23.35
CA ALA A 116 -5.57 7.21 23.88
C ALA A 116 -7.04 6.83 24.06
N VAL A 117 -7.61 6.04 23.16
CA VAL A 117 -8.98 5.51 23.29
C VAL A 117 -9.11 4.65 24.53
N GLU A 118 -8.23 3.69 24.73
CA GLU A 118 -8.26 2.81 25.91
C GLU A 118 -8.11 3.60 27.23
N ASN A 119 -7.28 4.63 27.23
CA ASN A 119 -7.09 5.50 28.40
C ASN A 119 -8.30 6.41 28.68
N THR A 120 -9.07 6.77 27.65
CA THR A 120 -10.23 7.65 27.77
C THR A 120 -11.51 6.89 28.14
N LEU A 121 -11.70 5.68 27.55
CA LEU A 121 -12.90 4.86 27.75
C LEU A 121 -12.77 3.89 28.92
N ARG A 122 -12.61 4.41 30.15
CA ARG A 122 -12.35 3.59 31.35
C ARG A 122 -13.51 2.68 31.73
N ASP A 123 -14.75 3.06 31.40
CA ASP A 123 -15.96 2.31 31.71
C ASP A 123 -16.42 1.41 30.56
N VAL A 124 -15.66 1.34 29.47
CA VAL A 124 -15.92 0.50 28.31
C VAL A 124 -14.85 -0.57 28.20
N ILE A 125 -15.26 -1.81 28.01
CA ILE A 125 -14.33 -2.92 27.80
C ILE A 125 -13.83 -2.84 26.35
N CYS A 126 -12.58 -2.47 26.17
CA CYS A 126 -11.94 -2.36 24.85
C CYS A 126 -11.21 -3.67 24.52
N GLN A 127 -11.45 -4.20 23.31
CA GLN A 127 -10.79 -5.41 22.81
C GLN A 127 -10.31 -5.22 21.37
N GLY A 128 -8.99 -5.30 21.17
CA GLY A 128 -8.34 -5.23 19.86
C GLY A 128 -7.93 -6.60 19.34
N PHE A 129 -7.78 -6.71 18.01
CA PHE A 129 -7.43 -7.95 17.31
C PHE A 129 -6.37 -7.71 16.24
N ASP A 130 -5.48 -8.69 16.05
CA ASP A 130 -4.52 -8.73 14.97
C ASP A 130 -5.17 -9.28 13.68
N ASP A 131 -5.93 -8.45 13.02
CA ASP A 131 -6.76 -8.82 11.86
C ASP A 131 -6.09 -8.55 10.51
N SER A 132 -5.31 -7.48 10.41
CA SER A 132 -4.69 -7.06 9.15
C SER A 132 -3.39 -7.79 8.82
N VAL A 133 -2.98 -8.74 9.64
CA VAL A 133 -1.79 -9.58 9.49
C VAL A 133 -2.16 -11.06 9.61
N LEU A 134 -1.33 -11.92 9.03
CA LEU A 134 -1.44 -13.38 9.20
C LEU A 134 -0.93 -13.82 10.58
N LEU A 135 0.19 -13.25 11.01
CA LEU A 135 0.80 -13.50 12.31
C LEU A 135 1.04 -12.18 13.03
N PRO A 136 0.74 -12.08 14.34
CA PRO A 136 0.92 -10.84 15.08
C PRO A 136 2.38 -10.37 15.08
N PRO A 137 2.65 -9.06 15.00
CA PRO A 137 3.99 -8.53 15.25
C PRO A 137 4.53 -9.00 16.61
N GLY A 138 5.75 -9.51 16.63
CA GLY A 138 6.35 -10.12 17.81
C GLY A 138 6.25 -11.64 17.87
N SER A 139 5.49 -12.27 16.99
CA SER A 139 5.39 -13.74 16.90
C SER A 139 6.47 -14.39 16.04
N VAL A 140 7.16 -13.62 15.21
CA VAL A 140 8.24 -14.07 14.32
C VAL A 140 9.50 -13.28 14.62
N LEU A 141 10.34 -13.85 15.47
CA LEU A 141 11.58 -13.25 15.94
C LEU A 141 12.75 -14.19 15.74
N THR A 142 13.97 -13.63 15.75
CA THR A 142 15.20 -14.40 15.74
C THR A 142 15.33 -15.25 17.00
N GLY A 143 16.25 -16.19 17.04
CA GLY A 143 16.55 -16.97 18.25
C GLY A 143 16.98 -16.12 19.45
N GLY A 144 17.46 -14.89 19.23
CA GLY A 144 17.78 -13.90 20.27
C GLY A 144 16.59 -13.01 20.67
N GLY A 145 15.40 -13.22 20.13
CA GLY A 145 14.20 -12.44 20.45
C GLY A 145 14.12 -11.07 19.74
N GLU A 146 14.93 -10.85 18.71
CA GLU A 146 14.93 -9.61 17.94
C GLU A 146 14.13 -9.75 16.64
N MET A 147 13.61 -8.61 16.15
CA MET A 147 12.98 -8.55 14.83
C MET A 147 14.02 -8.81 13.73
N TYR A 148 13.64 -9.64 12.76
CA TYR A 148 14.44 -9.86 11.57
C TYR A 148 14.64 -8.57 10.77
N LYS A 149 15.85 -8.35 10.27
CA LYS A 149 16.22 -7.20 9.42
C LYS A 149 16.39 -7.60 7.94
N VAL A 150 16.32 -8.88 7.65
CA VAL A 150 16.48 -9.43 6.30
C VAL A 150 15.27 -10.29 5.96
N PHE A 151 14.71 -10.09 4.78
CA PHE A 151 13.46 -10.72 4.36
C PHE A 151 13.52 -12.23 4.29
N THR A 152 14.55 -12.80 3.66
CA THR A 152 14.61 -14.27 3.45
C THR A 152 14.58 -15.06 4.76
N PRO A 153 15.39 -14.73 5.79
CA PRO A 153 15.28 -15.40 7.09
C PRO A 153 13.90 -15.18 7.76
N PHE A 154 13.36 -13.97 7.66
CA PHE A 154 12.00 -13.67 8.15
C PHE A 154 10.96 -14.56 7.47
N LYS A 155 10.97 -14.60 6.13
CA LYS A 155 10.07 -15.45 5.34
C LYS A 155 10.16 -16.92 5.76
N ASN A 156 11.37 -17.44 5.91
CA ASN A 156 11.56 -18.85 6.28
C ASN A 156 10.99 -19.14 7.68
N ALA A 157 11.23 -18.26 8.64
CA ALA A 157 10.66 -18.38 9.98
C ALA A 157 9.14 -18.21 9.96
N PHE A 158 8.62 -17.29 9.16
CA PHE A 158 7.19 -17.04 8.97
C PHE A 158 6.48 -18.28 8.41
N ILE A 159 7.02 -18.89 7.36
CA ILE A 159 6.47 -20.12 6.76
C ILE A 159 6.47 -21.28 7.75
N ARG A 160 7.53 -21.44 8.55
CA ARG A 160 7.56 -22.46 9.62
C ARG A 160 6.40 -22.27 10.60
N ARG A 161 6.14 -21.03 11.02
CA ARG A 161 5.03 -20.72 11.92
C ARG A 161 3.67 -21.02 11.27
N LEU A 162 3.50 -20.74 9.97
CA LEU A 162 2.28 -21.09 9.25
C LEU A 162 2.07 -22.60 9.16
N ARG A 163 3.13 -23.39 9.03
CA ARG A 163 3.06 -24.86 9.04
C ARG A 163 2.65 -25.44 10.39
N ASP A 164 3.00 -24.76 11.48
CA ASP A 164 2.59 -25.17 12.84
C ASP A 164 1.07 -24.95 13.05
N GLY A 165 0.46 -24.05 12.33
CA GLY A 165 -0.96 -23.77 12.37
C GLY A 165 -1.35 -22.56 11.53
N LEU A 166 -2.24 -22.75 10.57
CA LEU A 166 -2.75 -21.65 9.76
C LEU A 166 -3.74 -20.79 10.56
N PRO A 167 -3.64 -19.45 10.48
CA PRO A 167 -4.64 -18.60 11.09
C PRO A 167 -6.00 -18.82 10.44
N ALA A 168 -7.02 -19.12 11.25
CA ALA A 168 -8.35 -19.44 10.75
C ALA A 168 -9.12 -18.19 10.30
N CYS A 169 -9.91 -18.33 9.24
CA CYS A 169 -10.92 -17.34 8.88
C CYS A 169 -12.15 -17.49 9.77
N VAL A 170 -12.81 -16.38 10.09
CA VAL A 170 -14.08 -16.34 10.82
C VAL A 170 -15.24 -16.10 9.86
N ALA A 171 -16.39 -16.67 10.15
CA ALA A 171 -17.58 -16.47 9.33
C ALA A 171 -18.13 -15.03 9.46
N ALA A 172 -18.82 -14.57 8.43
CA ALA A 172 -19.63 -13.37 8.52
C ALA A 172 -20.71 -13.51 9.60
N PRO A 173 -21.10 -12.42 10.29
CA PRO A 173 -22.14 -12.47 11.30
C PRO A 173 -23.47 -13.00 10.74
N LYS A 174 -24.17 -13.81 11.51
CA LYS A 174 -25.55 -14.17 11.18
C LYS A 174 -26.48 -12.99 11.37
N PRO A 175 -27.59 -12.89 10.62
CA PRO A 175 -28.63 -11.89 10.87
C PRO A 175 -29.10 -11.91 12.33
N ARG A 176 -29.29 -10.73 12.89
CA ARG A 176 -29.75 -10.52 14.27
C ARG A 176 -30.83 -9.44 14.32
N GLN A 177 -31.50 -9.34 15.45
CA GLN A 177 -32.47 -8.27 15.65
C GLN A 177 -31.74 -6.93 15.64
N ALA A 178 -32.20 -6.02 14.76
CA ALA A 178 -31.68 -4.68 14.72
C ALA A 178 -32.06 -3.89 15.99
N PRO A 179 -31.17 -3.04 16.53
CA PRO A 179 -31.51 -2.15 17.62
C PRO A 179 -32.58 -1.14 17.19
N ALA A 180 -33.32 -0.62 18.17
CA ALA A 180 -34.36 0.40 17.90
C ALA A 180 -33.80 1.70 17.31
N ARG A 181 -32.53 2.02 17.63
CA ARG A 181 -31.83 3.20 17.09
C ARG A 181 -31.33 2.89 15.68
N GLN A 182 -31.74 3.73 14.74
CA GLN A 182 -31.30 3.65 13.34
C GLN A 182 -30.13 4.61 13.11
N ALA A 183 -29.20 4.21 12.26
CA ALA A 183 -28.16 5.10 11.77
C ALA A 183 -28.77 6.09 10.76
N PRO A 184 -28.27 7.34 10.71
CA PRO A 184 -28.65 8.26 9.65
C PRO A 184 -28.13 7.74 8.29
N PRO A 185 -28.66 8.28 7.17
CA PRO A 185 -28.06 8.03 5.85
C PRO A 185 -26.56 8.36 5.86
N LEU A 186 -25.79 7.65 5.04
CA LEU A 186 -24.35 7.90 4.95
C LEU A 186 -24.09 9.33 4.48
N PRO A 187 -23.23 10.09 5.20
CA PRO A 187 -22.84 11.42 4.76
C PRO A 187 -21.89 11.34 3.57
N GLU A 188 -21.83 12.40 2.79
CA GLU A 188 -20.74 12.61 1.87
C GLU A 188 -19.46 12.94 2.67
N LEU A 189 -18.34 12.28 2.34
CA LEU A 189 -17.07 12.55 3.02
C LEU A 189 -16.52 13.92 2.63
N ASN A 190 -16.17 14.73 3.62
CA ASN A 190 -15.60 16.07 3.41
C ASN A 190 -14.11 15.99 3.02
N TYR A 191 -13.85 15.35 1.90
CA TYR A 191 -12.52 15.15 1.34
C TYR A 191 -12.61 15.08 -0.18
N PRO A 192 -11.62 15.61 -0.92
CA PRO A 192 -11.62 15.49 -2.38
C PRO A 192 -11.70 14.03 -2.82
N GLN A 193 -12.52 13.73 -3.81
CA GLN A 193 -12.70 12.41 -4.36
C GLN A 193 -12.49 12.43 -5.87
N THR A 194 -11.64 11.53 -6.36
CA THR A 194 -11.46 11.28 -7.79
C THR A 194 -12.06 9.91 -8.10
N PRO A 195 -12.93 9.79 -9.11
CA PRO A 195 -13.51 8.51 -9.50
C PRO A 195 -12.44 7.47 -9.83
N PHE A 196 -12.69 6.22 -9.48
CA PHE A 196 -11.86 5.08 -9.86
C PHE A 196 -12.60 4.19 -10.86
N ASP A 197 -11.84 3.41 -11.63
CA ASP A 197 -12.38 2.47 -12.59
C ASP A 197 -12.81 1.17 -11.88
N GLY A 198 -14.10 0.92 -11.78
CA GLY A 198 -14.66 -0.30 -11.20
C GLY A 198 -14.37 -1.58 -11.98
N LEU A 199 -13.95 -1.47 -13.25
CA LEU A 199 -13.46 -2.63 -14.02
C LEU A 199 -12.05 -3.02 -13.60
N LEU A 200 -11.22 -2.04 -13.22
CA LEU A 200 -9.86 -2.29 -12.73
C LEU A 200 -9.84 -2.69 -11.25
N PHE A 201 -10.69 -2.09 -10.42
CA PHE A 201 -10.68 -2.25 -8.97
C PHE A 201 -12.06 -2.63 -8.44
N ALA A 202 -12.13 -3.66 -7.60
CA ALA A 202 -13.38 -4.17 -7.06
C ALA A 202 -14.10 -3.10 -6.21
N ALA A 203 -15.31 -2.71 -6.59
CA ALA A 203 -16.09 -1.67 -5.94
C ALA A 203 -16.90 -2.15 -4.71
N ASP A 204 -16.91 -3.46 -4.45
CA ASP A 204 -17.60 -4.09 -3.33
C ASP A 204 -16.88 -5.37 -2.87
N GLU A 205 -17.22 -5.85 -1.67
CA GLU A 205 -16.59 -7.05 -1.07
C GLU A 205 -16.85 -8.32 -1.90
N LYS A 206 -18.04 -8.49 -2.44
CA LYS A 206 -18.40 -9.65 -3.26
C LYS A 206 -17.53 -9.74 -4.51
N THR A 207 -17.35 -8.62 -5.20
CA THR A 207 -16.47 -8.53 -6.38
C THR A 207 -15.01 -8.77 -6.00
N ALA A 208 -14.56 -8.27 -4.86
CA ALA A 208 -13.19 -8.51 -4.37
C ALA A 208 -12.93 -10.00 -4.09
N LEU A 209 -13.87 -10.68 -3.46
CA LEU A 209 -13.78 -12.14 -3.20
C LEU A 209 -13.79 -12.94 -4.51
N ALA A 210 -14.61 -12.55 -5.49
CA ALA A 210 -14.64 -13.17 -6.81
C ALA A 210 -13.30 -13.01 -7.55
N ARG A 211 -12.69 -11.83 -7.48
CA ARG A 211 -11.35 -11.57 -8.08
C ARG A 211 -10.26 -12.38 -7.41
N LEU A 212 -10.28 -12.48 -6.08
CA LEU A 212 -9.34 -13.33 -5.36
C LEU A 212 -9.43 -14.78 -5.82
N ARG A 213 -10.64 -15.31 -5.93
CA ARG A 213 -10.89 -16.66 -6.43
C ARG A 213 -10.36 -16.84 -7.84
N ALA A 214 -10.73 -15.95 -8.75
CA ALA A 214 -10.32 -16.02 -10.15
C ALA A 214 -8.78 -15.93 -10.29
N PHE A 215 -8.13 -15.05 -9.56
CA PHE A 215 -6.67 -14.94 -9.57
C PHE A 215 -6.00 -16.23 -9.10
N CYS A 216 -6.43 -16.78 -7.97
CA CYS A 216 -5.84 -18.02 -7.45
C CYS A 216 -6.05 -19.21 -8.39
N GLN A 217 -7.20 -19.29 -9.06
CA GLN A 217 -7.51 -20.38 -10.00
C GLN A 217 -6.78 -20.26 -11.34
N GLN A 218 -6.61 -19.03 -11.86
CA GLN A 218 -6.22 -18.80 -13.25
C GLN A 218 -4.80 -18.26 -13.41
N ALA A 219 -4.27 -17.52 -12.45
CA ALA A 219 -3.03 -16.76 -12.62
C ALA A 219 -1.96 -16.99 -11.54
N ALA A 220 -2.32 -17.43 -10.35
CA ALA A 220 -1.37 -17.55 -9.23
C ALA A 220 -0.24 -18.56 -9.51
N ALA A 221 -0.52 -19.63 -10.25
CA ALA A 221 0.51 -20.62 -10.63
C ALA A 221 1.57 -20.04 -11.57
N ASP A 222 1.17 -19.14 -12.47
CA ASP A 222 2.04 -18.53 -13.49
C ASP A 222 2.62 -17.18 -13.03
N TYR A 223 2.26 -16.75 -11.82
CA TYR A 223 2.63 -15.44 -11.29
C TYR A 223 4.15 -15.19 -11.32
N GLU A 224 4.96 -16.17 -10.97
CA GLU A 224 6.42 -16.05 -10.99
C GLU A 224 6.96 -15.63 -12.37
N GLY A 225 6.45 -16.24 -13.43
CA GLY A 225 6.88 -15.98 -14.80
C GLY A 225 6.27 -14.72 -15.42
N GLN A 226 5.13 -14.22 -14.89
CA GLN A 226 4.38 -13.12 -15.48
C GLN A 226 4.47 -11.81 -14.70
N ARG A 227 4.81 -11.85 -13.43
CA ARG A 227 4.76 -10.72 -12.50
C ARG A 227 5.56 -9.50 -12.91
N ASP A 228 6.62 -9.67 -13.70
CA ASP A 228 7.54 -8.60 -14.06
C ASP A 228 7.17 -7.88 -15.37
N PHE A 229 6.16 -8.35 -16.09
CA PHE A 229 5.78 -7.82 -17.40
C PHE A 229 4.51 -6.97 -17.31
N PRO A 230 4.62 -5.63 -17.37
CA PRO A 230 3.46 -4.73 -17.18
C PRO A 230 2.40 -4.83 -18.26
N ALA A 231 2.75 -5.31 -19.48
CA ALA A 231 1.79 -5.53 -20.55
C ALA A 231 0.97 -6.82 -20.39
N VAL A 232 1.35 -7.71 -19.47
CA VAL A 232 0.68 -8.99 -19.21
C VAL A 232 -0.28 -8.85 -18.03
N GLU A 233 -1.50 -9.37 -18.16
CA GLU A 233 -2.50 -9.43 -17.09
C GLU A 233 -2.18 -10.59 -16.12
N GLY A 234 -1.04 -10.51 -15.43
CA GLY A 234 -0.51 -11.55 -14.54
C GLY A 234 -0.54 -11.21 -13.05
N THR A 235 -1.05 -10.05 -12.67
CA THR A 235 -1.13 -9.60 -11.27
C THR A 235 -2.55 -9.63 -10.74
N SER A 236 -2.69 -9.73 -9.41
CA SER A 236 -4.01 -9.86 -8.79
C SER A 236 -4.81 -8.55 -8.77
N ARG A 237 -4.14 -7.39 -8.74
CA ARG A 237 -4.74 -6.07 -8.49
C ARG A 237 -5.60 -6.01 -7.22
N LEU A 238 -5.26 -6.80 -6.21
CA LEU A 238 -5.97 -6.87 -4.94
C LEU A 238 -5.40 -5.91 -3.88
N SER A 239 -4.29 -5.24 -4.18
CA SER A 239 -3.66 -4.30 -3.24
C SER A 239 -4.59 -3.19 -2.73
N PRO A 240 -5.49 -2.59 -3.53
CA PRO A 240 -6.45 -1.63 -2.99
C PRO A 240 -7.38 -2.24 -1.94
N CYS A 241 -7.86 -3.46 -2.18
CA CYS A 241 -8.74 -4.17 -1.24
C CYS A 241 -8.03 -4.54 0.06
N LEU A 242 -6.75 -4.92 -0.01
CA LEU A 242 -5.93 -5.20 1.17
C LEU A 242 -5.57 -3.91 1.93
N ALA A 243 -5.39 -2.78 1.24
CA ALA A 243 -5.04 -1.50 1.86
C ALA A 243 -6.13 -0.97 2.79
N ILE A 244 -7.40 -1.08 2.40
CA ILE A 244 -8.55 -0.64 3.21
C ILE A 244 -9.31 -1.79 3.89
N GLY A 245 -8.77 -3.02 3.79
CA GLY A 245 -9.26 -4.19 4.50
C GLY A 245 -10.58 -4.76 4.00
N VAL A 246 -10.91 -4.57 2.72
CA VAL A 246 -12.03 -5.27 2.05
C VAL A 246 -11.75 -6.77 1.94
N LEU A 247 -10.48 -7.12 1.84
CA LEU A 247 -9.97 -8.48 1.97
C LEU A 247 -9.01 -8.57 3.15
N SER A 248 -9.04 -9.68 3.87
CA SER A 248 -8.03 -10.02 4.86
C SER A 248 -6.88 -10.82 4.23
N PRO A 249 -5.68 -10.79 4.83
CA PRO A 249 -4.59 -11.67 4.39
C PRO A 249 -4.89 -13.14 4.62
N ARG A 250 -5.71 -13.49 5.62
CA ARG A 250 -6.16 -14.88 5.86
C ARG A 250 -6.99 -15.42 4.71
N GLN A 251 -7.92 -14.63 4.18
CA GLN A 251 -8.71 -14.99 3.00
C GLN A 251 -7.81 -15.26 1.80
N CYS A 252 -6.81 -14.41 1.58
CA CYS A 252 -5.82 -14.58 0.52
C CYS A 252 -5.03 -15.89 0.69
N LEU A 253 -4.53 -16.16 1.89
CA LEU A 253 -3.76 -17.37 2.19
C LEU A 253 -4.61 -18.63 1.99
N HIS A 254 -5.81 -18.66 2.58
CA HIS A 254 -6.67 -19.84 2.50
C HIS A 254 -7.14 -20.12 1.07
N ARG A 255 -7.48 -19.07 0.30
CA ARG A 255 -7.85 -19.26 -1.11
C ARG A 255 -6.67 -19.77 -1.93
N LEU A 256 -5.48 -19.20 -1.73
CA LEU A 256 -4.27 -19.68 -2.40
C LEU A 256 -4.01 -21.17 -2.11
N LEU A 257 -4.05 -21.58 -0.84
CA LEU A 257 -3.77 -22.96 -0.43
C LEU A 257 -4.85 -23.95 -0.84
N THR A 258 -6.09 -23.49 -1.01
CA THR A 258 -7.18 -24.31 -1.56
C THR A 258 -6.90 -24.70 -3.01
N GLU A 259 -6.41 -23.76 -3.82
CA GLU A 259 -6.09 -24.00 -5.24
C GLU A 259 -4.67 -24.60 -5.42
N HIS A 260 -3.72 -24.21 -4.57
CA HIS A 260 -2.32 -24.57 -4.64
C HIS A 260 -1.78 -25.03 -3.27
N PRO A 261 -2.09 -26.25 -2.83
CA PRO A 261 -1.70 -26.74 -1.50
C PRO A 261 -0.18 -26.75 -1.25
N ALA A 262 0.63 -26.90 -2.30
CA ALA A 262 2.08 -26.91 -2.22
C ALA A 262 2.74 -25.51 -2.17
N ALA A 263 1.95 -24.43 -2.12
CA ALA A 263 2.51 -23.08 -2.11
C ALA A 263 3.39 -22.79 -0.89
N LEU A 264 3.09 -23.39 0.27
CA LEU A 264 3.94 -23.31 1.47
C LEU A 264 5.28 -24.05 1.32
N ASP A 265 5.38 -25.00 0.40
CA ASP A 265 6.54 -25.83 0.17
C ASP A 265 7.33 -25.43 -1.09
N GLY A 266 7.12 -24.22 -1.58
CA GLY A 266 7.79 -23.69 -2.76
C GLY A 266 7.18 -24.14 -4.10
N GLY A 267 6.01 -24.76 -4.08
CA GLY A 267 5.27 -25.14 -5.29
C GLY A 267 4.53 -23.96 -5.95
N ALA A 268 3.61 -24.31 -6.84
CA ALA A 268 2.79 -23.32 -7.55
C ALA A 268 2.13 -22.33 -6.58
N GLY A 269 2.16 -21.05 -6.90
CA GLY A 269 1.61 -19.98 -6.06
C GLY A 269 2.54 -19.48 -4.95
N SER A 270 3.70 -20.11 -4.72
CA SER A 270 4.63 -19.72 -3.66
C SER A 270 5.18 -18.30 -3.85
N THR A 271 5.38 -17.86 -5.06
CA THR A 271 5.86 -16.50 -5.36
C THR A 271 4.82 -15.45 -4.96
N TRP A 272 3.53 -15.71 -5.15
CA TRP A 272 2.49 -14.80 -4.67
C TRP A 272 2.36 -14.82 -3.14
N LEU A 273 2.51 -15.98 -2.51
CA LEU A 273 2.62 -16.08 -1.05
C LEU A 273 3.76 -15.21 -0.51
N ASN A 274 4.90 -15.19 -1.19
CA ASN A 274 6.03 -14.32 -0.81
C ASN A 274 5.63 -12.83 -0.80
N GLU A 275 4.76 -12.39 -1.71
CA GLU A 275 4.25 -11.01 -1.72
C GLU A 275 3.39 -10.69 -0.48
N LEU A 276 2.57 -11.65 -0.04
CA LEU A 276 1.82 -11.52 1.22
C LEU A 276 2.77 -11.44 2.43
N ILE A 277 3.87 -12.20 2.40
CA ILE A 277 4.88 -12.18 3.47
C ILE A 277 5.70 -10.89 3.45
N TRP A 278 5.99 -10.30 2.29
CA TRP A 278 6.59 -8.97 2.19
C TRP A 278 5.70 -7.90 2.85
N ARG A 279 4.40 -7.97 2.64
CA ARG A 279 3.42 -7.09 3.30
C ARG A 279 3.50 -7.25 4.83
N GLU A 280 3.55 -8.48 5.33
CA GLU A 280 3.74 -8.78 6.75
C GLU A 280 5.06 -8.21 7.29
N PHE A 281 6.16 -8.43 6.58
CA PHE A 281 7.49 -7.97 6.96
C PHE A 281 7.53 -6.46 7.21
N TYR A 282 6.99 -5.68 6.29
CA TYR A 282 6.96 -4.22 6.44
C TYR A 282 6.05 -3.76 7.59
N ARG A 283 4.93 -4.44 7.84
CA ARG A 283 4.08 -4.14 9.00
C ARG A 283 4.75 -4.47 10.32
N HIS A 284 5.38 -5.62 10.44
CA HIS A 284 6.15 -6.01 11.63
C HIS A 284 7.29 -5.03 11.89
N LEU A 285 8.01 -4.61 10.84
CA LEU A 285 9.09 -3.61 10.96
C LEU A 285 8.61 -2.28 11.56
N MET A 286 7.44 -1.79 11.18
CA MET A 286 6.92 -0.53 11.69
C MET A 286 6.65 -0.55 13.19
N VAL A 287 6.28 -1.71 13.72
CA VAL A 287 6.08 -1.88 15.18
C VAL A 287 7.41 -1.82 15.92
N TYR A 288 8.44 -2.47 15.40
CA TYR A 288 9.76 -2.51 16.02
C TYR A 288 10.62 -1.28 15.75
N TYR A 289 10.40 -0.61 14.64
CA TYR A 289 11.13 0.58 14.20
C TYR A 289 10.17 1.73 13.87
N PRO A 290 9.50 2.32 14.88
CA PRO A 290 8.50 3.37 14.66
C PRO A 290 9.06 4.63 13.98
N LYS A 291 10.39 4.81 13.98
CA LYS A 291 11.06 5.87 13.21
C LYS A 291 10.71 5.84 11.71
N LEU A 292 10.39 4.66 11.17
CA LEU A 292 9.98 4.50 9.77
C LEU A 292 8.68 5.25 9.46
N CYS A 293 7.77 5.34 10.43
CA CYS A 293 6.54 6.12 10.30
C CYS A 293 6.78 7.65 10.34
N LYS A 294 7.99 8.08 10.70
CA LYS A 294 8.38 9.49 10.89
C LYS A 294 9.31 9.99 9.80
N GLY A 295 9.31 9.37 8.64
CA GLY A 295 10.15 9.75 7.51
C GLY A 295 11.66 9.57 7.74
N ARG A 296 12.06 8.71 8.68
CA ARG A 296 13.47 8.41 8.94
C ARG A 296 13.93 7.18 8.16
N PRO A 297 15.15 7.16 7.62
CA PRO A 297 15.68 5.97 6.99
C PRO A 297 15.95 4.88 8.04
N PHE A 298 15.81 3.63 7.64
CA PHE A 298 16.22 2.51 8.47
C PHE A 298 17.73 2.55 8.73
N THR A 299 18.52 2.76 7.69
CA THR A 299 19.99 2.88 7.74
C THR A 299 20.38 4.33 7.98
N ALA A 300 20.69 4.67 9.23
CA ALA A 300 20.81 6.05 9.68
C ALA A 300 21.83 6.91 8.90
N TRP A 301 22.97 6.36 8.46
CA TRP A 301 23.98 7.15 7.73
C TRP A 301 23.47 7.65 6.37
N THR A 302 22.42 7.02 5.81
CA THR A 302 21.85 7.44 4.53
C THR A 302 21.11 8.78 4.61
N ASP A 303 20.81 9.28 5.81
CA ASP A 303 20.33 10.66 6.00
C ASP A 303 21.37 11.72 5.58
N LYS A 304 22.65 11.32 5.45
CA LYS A 304 23.74 12.20 5.01
C LYS A 304 23.92 12.25 3.49
N VAL A 305 23.12 11.51 2.74
CA VAL A 305 23.18 11.57 1.27
C VAL A 305 22.78 12.97 0.80
N ALA A 306 23.63 13.56 -0.03
CA ALA A 306 23.36 14.87 -0.63
C ALA A 306 22.33 14.75 -1.74
N TRP A 307 21.05 14.86 -1.37
CA TRP A 307 19.95 14.94 -2.32
C TRP A 307 19.98 16.28 -3.06
N ARG A 308 19.63 16.26 -4.35
CA ARG A 308 19.47 17.50 -5.12
C ARG A 308 18.11 18.13 -4.82
N ALA A 309 18.02 19.44 -5.01
CA ALA A 309 16.79 20.21 -4.85
C ALA A 309 16.40 20.81 -6.22
N GLU A 310 15.86 19.97 -7.09
CA GLU A 310 15.46 20.38 -8.45
C GLU A 310 13.95 20.16 -8.65
N GLU A 311 13.18 21.19 -8.37
CA GLU A 311 11.72 21.17 -8.48
C GLU A 311 11.25 20.84 -9.91
N ALA A 312 11.90 21.38 -10.94
CA ALA A 312 11.56 21.10 -12.33
C ALA A 312 11.74 19.64 -12.70
N ALA A 313 12.79 18.97 -12.20
CA ALA A 313 13.01 17.55 -12.41
C ALA A 313 11.98 16.70 -11.67
N LEU A 314 11.62 17.06 -10.43
CA LEU A 314 10.56 16.41 -9.68
C LEU A 314 9.22 16.48 -10.41
N GLN A 315 8.84 17.67 -10.90
CA GLN A 315 7.60 17.86 -11.66
C GLN A 315 7.60 17.09 -12.98
N ALA A 316 8.71 17.03 -13.70
CA ALA A 316 8.84 16.25 -14.93
C ALA A 316 8.61 14.74 -14.63
N TRP A 317 9.20 14.24 -13.55
CA TRP A 317 8.96 12.86 -13.09
C TRP A 317 7.49 12.63 -12.73
N GLN A 318 6.89 13.52 -11.96
CA GLN A 318 5.48 13.44 -11.57
C GLN A 318 4.55 13.41 -12.78
N ARG A 319 4.81 14.19 -13.81
CA ARG A 319 3.97 14.27 -15.02
C ARG A 319 4.28 13.20 -16.07
N GLY A 320 5.33 12.40 -15.88
CA GLY A 320 5.76 11.44 -16.90
C GLY A 320 6.34 12.12 -18.14
N GLU A 321 7.22 13.07 -17.93
CA GLU A 321 7.87 13.91 -18.95
C GLU A 321 9.40 13.87 -18.83
N THR A 322 9.97 12.74 -18.43
CA THR A 322 11.41 12.60 -18.19
C THR A 322 12.22 12.33 -19.45
N GLY A 323 11.58 11.93 -20.53
CA GLY A 323 12.24 11.49 -21.75
C GLY A 323 12.72 10.03 -21.74
N PHE A 324 12.42 9.30 -20.67
CA PHE A 324 12.66 7.85 -20.56
C PHE A 324 11.31 7.12 -20.66
N PRO A 325 11.02 6.45 -21.79
CA PRO A 325 9.67 5.95 -22.08
C PRO A 325 9.06 5.04 -21.02
N ILE A 326 9.82 4.10 -20.47
CA ILE A 326 9.28 3.21 -19.43
C ILE A 326 8.90 3.94 -18.15
N VAL A 327 9.70 4.95 -17.76
CA VAL A 327 9.41 5.80 -16.59
C VAL A 327 8.17 6.64 -16.84
N ASP A 328 8.09 7.29 -18.02
CA ASP A 328 6.97 8.17 -18.35
C ASP A 328 5.66 7.41 -18.51
N ALA A 329 5.67 6.25 -19.17
CA ALA A 329 4.51 5.37 -19.29
C ALA A 329 4.00 4.92 -17.92
N ALA A 330 4.91 4.55 -17.00
CA ALA A 330 4.56 4.14 -15.65
C ALA A 330 3.92 5.27 -14.85
N MET A 331 4.49 6.48 -14.91
CA MET A 331 3.94 7.64 -14.20
C MET A 331 2.58 8.07 -14.75
N ARG A 332 2.36 7.96 -16.06
CA ARG A 332 1.06 8.23 -16.67
C ARG A 332 0.01 7.19 -16.28
N GLN A 333 0.38 5.92 -16.17
CA GLN A 333 -0.52 4.90 -15.61
C GLN A 333 -0.95 5.26 -14.18
N LEU A 334 0.00 5.65 -13.32
CA LEU A 334 -0.30 6.07 -11.95
C LEU A 334 -1.28 7.25 -11.92
N ASN A 335 -0.97 8.30 -12.68
CA ASN A 335 -1.78 9.51 -12.68
C ASN A 335 -3.20 9.29 -13.25
N ALA A 336 -3.34 8.41 -14.22
CA ALA A 336 -4.63 8.10 -14.85
C ALA A 336 -5.49 7.12 -14.03
N THR A 337 -4.88 6.12 -13.40
CA THR A 337 -5.61 5.02 -12.76
C THR A 337 -5.51 4.99 -11.24
N GLY A 338 -4.51 5.64 -10.66
CA GLY A 338 -4.18 5.52 -9.24
C GLY A 338 -3.44 4.23 -8.88
N TRP A 339 -2.98 3.49 -9.87
CA TRP A 339 -2.24 2.24 -9.66
C TRP A 339 -1.04 2.15 -10.61
N MET A 340 0.00 1.47 -10.17
CA MET A 340 1.18 1.19 -10.96
C MET A 340 1.62 -0.25 -10.72
N HIS A 341 1.96 -0.95 -11.80
CA HIS A 341 2.56 -2.29 -11.75
C HIS A 341 3.82 -2.30 -10.87
N ASN A 342 4.02 -3.36 -10.07
CA ASN A 342 5.10 -3.39 -9.09
C ASN A 342 6.49 -3.20 -9.69
N ARG A 343 6.80 -3.87 -10.81
CA ARG A 343 8.10 -3.70 -11.47
C ARG A 343 8.37 -2.24 -11.84
N LEU A 344 7.35 -1.54 -12.28
CA LEU A 344 7.44 -0.13 -12.64
C LEU A 344 7.63 0.78 -11.43
N ARG A 345 7.03 0.45 -10.28
CA ARG A 345 7.27 1.18 -9.01
C ARG A 345 8.75 1.14 -8.64
N MET A 346 9.40 0.00 -8.82
CA MET A 346 10.84 -0.15 -8.59
C MET A 346 11.66 0.71 -9.57
N ILE A 347 11.30 0.70 -10.85
CA ILE A 347 12.02 1.43 -11.90
C ILE A 347 11.90 2.95 -11.69
N VAL A 348 10.69 3.47 -11.47
CA VAL A 348 10.48 4.93 -11.31
C VAL A 348 11.03 5.45 -9.99
N ALA A 349 11.04 4.64 -8.93
CA ALA A 349 11.65 5.00 -7.65
C ALA A 349 13.18 5.01 -7.74
N SER A 350 13.78 4.03 -8.40
CA SER A 350 15.21 4.02 -8.70
C SER A 350 15.60 5.24 -9.56
N PHE A 351 14.80 5.57 -10.56
CA PHE A 351 15.04 6.75 -11.41
C PHE A 351 15.03 8.04 -10.60
N LEU A 352 14.03 8.27 -9.77
CA LEU A 352 13.94 9.46 -8.94
C LEU A 352 15.15 9.59 -8.00
N THR A 353 15.50 8.52 -7.30
CA THR A 353 16.51 8.56 -6.24
C THR A 353 17.94 8.38 -6.72
N LYS A 354 18.16 7.75 -7.86
CA LYS A 354 19.49 7.40 -8.38
C LYS A 354 19.86 8.21 -9.63
N ASP A 355 18.95 8.36 -10.59
CA ASP A 355 19.21 9.16 -11.79
C ASP A 355 19.01 10.66 -11.52
N LEU A 356 17.92 11.05 -10.91
CA LEU A 356 17.67 12.45 -10.53
C LEU A 356 18.30 12.83 -9.19
N ARG A 357 18.65 11.87 -8.37
CA ARG A 357 19.19 12.05 -7.01
C ARG A 357 18.31 12.97 -6.16
N LEU A 358 16.99 12.83 -6.30
CA LEU A 358 16.00 13.53 -5.47
C LEU A 358 15.63 12.69 -4.24
N ASP A 359 15.27 13.38 -3.15
CA ASP A 359 14.93 12.73 -1.89
C ASP A 359 13.76 11.74 -2.07
N TRP A 360 13.95 10.51 -1.65
CA TRP A 360 12.95 9.45 -1.71
C TRP A 360 11.63 9.82 -1.02
N ARG A 361 11.67 10.71 -0.01
CA ARG A 361 10.48 11.16 0.70
C ARG A 361 9.54 11.96 -0.20
N ALA A 362 10.06 12.67 -1.16
CA ALA A 362 9.25 13.39 -2.16
C ALA A 362 8.48 12.41 -3.06
N GLY A 363 9.12 11.32 -3.47
CA GLY A 363 8.49 10.25 -4.23
C GLY A 363 7.45 9.49 -3.40
N GLU A 364 7.77 9.15 -2.17
CA GLU A 364 6.84 8.50 -1.23
C GLU A 364 5.55 9.32 -1.04
N ARG A 365 5.67 10.63 -0.81
CA ARG A 365 4.51 11.53 -0.70
C ARG A 365 3.69 11.60 -1.97
N TYR A 366 4.35 11.72 -3.13
CA TYR A 366 3.63 11.76 -4.39
C TYR A 366 2.85 10.47 -4.65
N PHE A 367 3.46 9.31 -4.39
CA PHE A 367 2.78 8.02 -4.50
C PHE A 367 1.55 7.95 -3.58
N MET A 368 1.69 8.31 -2.31
CA MET A 368 0.53 8.34 -1.40
C MET A 368 -0.59 9.25 -1.93
N SER A 369 -0.25 10.38 -2.53
CA SER A 369 -1.23 11.34 -3.09
C SER A 369 -1.94 10.83 -4.34
N GLN A 370 -1.46 9.77 -4.98
CA GLN A 370 -2.00 9.21 -6.23
C GLN A 370 -2.55 7.79 -6.09
N LEU A 371 -1.99 6.98 -5.17
CA LEU A 371 -2.27 5.55 -5.10
C LEU A 371 -3.65 5.25 -4.50
N ILE A 372 -4.46 4.48 -5.25
CA ILE A 372 -5.69 3.88 -4.73
C ILE A 372 -5.39 2.78 -3.69
N ASP A 373 -4.19 2.20 -3.73
CA ASP A 373 -3.71 1.20 -2.78
C ASP A 373 -2.72 1.78 -1.75
N GLY A 374 -2.78 3.09 -1.50
CA GLY A 374 -1.91 3.77 -0.55
C GLY A 374 -1.92 3.09 0.82
N ASP A 375 -0.73 2.66 1.27
CA ASP A 375 -0.48 1.95 2.51
C ASP A 375 0.91 2.36 2.99
N LEU A 376 1.01 2.94 4.19
CA LEU A 376 2.27 3.50 4.66
C LEU A 376 3.37 2.44 4.75
N ALA A 377 3.09 1.26 5.29
CA ALA A 377 4.08 0.20 5.47
C ALA A 377 4.66 -0.25 4.12
N ALA A 378 3.80 -0.58 3.15
CA ALA A 378 4.22 -1.05 1.83
C ALA A 378 4.89 0.06 1.02
N ASN A 379 4.34 1.27 1.02
CA ASN A 379 4.89 2.40 0.28
C ASN A 379 6.25 2.85 0.83
N ASN A 380 6.36 3.01 2.15
CA ASN A 380 7.64 3.33 2.82
C ASN A 380 8.69 2.24 2.58
N GLY A 381 8.30 0.97 2.77
CA GLY A 381 9.19 -0.16 2.55
C GLY A 381 9.72 -0.21 1.12
N GLY A 382 8.85 -0.06 0.13
CA GLY A 382 9.23 -0.05 -1.29
C GLY A 382 10.13 1.12 -1.67
N TRP A 383 9.83 2.33 -1.19
CA TRP A 383 10.66 3.51 -1.45
C TRP A 383 12.03 3.41 -0.82
N GLN A 384 12.13 2.97 0.43
CA GLN A 384 13.41 2.79 1.09
C GLN A 384 14.22 1.65 0.48
N TRP A 385 13.56 0.59 -0.01
CA TRP A 385 14.24 -0.47 -0.73
C TRP A 385 14.90 0.07 -2.01
N ALA A 386 14.17 0.80 -2.84
CA ALA A 386 14.68 1.37 -4.10
C ALA A 386 15.72 2.46 -3.87
N ALA A 387 15.56 3.27 -2.82
CA ALA A 387 16.48 4.33 -2.44
C ALA A 387 17.75 3.82 -1.72
N SER A 388 17.84 2.55 -1.39
CA SER A 388 18.95 1.96 -0.63
C SER A 388 19.11 2.52 0.79
N THR A 389 18.02 2.96 1.39
CA THR A 389 17.96 3.53 2.75
C THR A 389 17.31 2.58 3.76
N GLY A 390 16.62 1.54 3.27
CA GLY A 390 15.83 0.61 4.06
C GLY A 390 16.62 -0.58 4.59
N THR A 391 15.90 -1.43 5.31
CA THR A 391 16.40 -2.75 5.69
C THR A 391 16.30 -3.69 4.50
N ASP A 392 17.30 -4.55 4.32
CA ASP A 392 17.40 -5.47 3.18
C ASP A 392 17.18 -4.78 1.82
N ALA A 393 17.60 -3.53 1.72
CA ALA A 393 17.41 -2.69 0.55
C ALA A 393 18.37 -3.06 -0.58
N ALA A 394 18.04 -2.62 -1.79
CA ALA A 394 18.96 -2.72 -2.92
C ALA A 394 20.29 -2.02 -2.58
N PRO A 395 21.45 -2.63 -2.87
CA PRO A 395 22.74 -1.98 -2.65
C PRO A 395 22.81 -0.63 -3.42
N TYR A 396 23.37 0.40 -2.82
CA TYR A 396 23.39 1.74 -3.43
C TYR A 396 24.13 1.78 -4.78
N PHE A 397 25.07 0.89 -5.00
CA PHE A 397 25.81 0.81 -6.27
C PHE A 397 25.05 0.06 -7.37
N ARG A 398 23.94 -0.60 -7.05
CA ARG A 398 23.05 -1.24 -8.03
C ARG A 398 22.01 -0.23 -8.51
N ILE A 399 22.34 0.48 -9.58
CA ILE A 399 21.50 1.52 -10.19
C ILE A 399 20.88 0.95 -11.45
N PHE A 400 19.55 0.96 -11.53
CA PHE A 400 18.82 0.53 -12.73
C PHE A 400 19.09 1.49 -13.88
N ASN A 401 19.44 0.95 -15.05
CA ASN A 401 19.39 1.71 -16.29
C ASN A 401 17.94 1.65 -16.83
N PRO A 402 17.21 2.78 -16.88
CA PRO A 402 15.79 2.76 -17.24
C PRO A 402 15.56 2.27 -18.68
N THR A 403 16.46 2.56 -19.61
CA THR A 403 16.38 2.04 -20.99
C THR A 403 16.49 0.53 -21.01
N THR A 404 17.48 -0.03 -20.34
CA THR A 404 17.68 -1.50 -20.25
C THR A 404 16.50 -2.17 -19.53
N GLN A 405 15.95 -1.55 -18.50
CA GLN A 405 14.75 -2.06 -17.82
C GLN A 405 13.54 -2.10 -18.77
N GLY A 406 13.35 -1.07 -19.58
CA GLY A 406 12.30 -1.03 -20.61
C GLY A 406 12.48 -2.14 -21.64
N GLU A 407 13.68 -2.32 -22.17
CA GLU A 407 14.02 -3.36 -23.14
C GLU A 407 13.78 -4.78 -22.58
N LYS A 408 14.01 -4.96 -21.27
CA LYS A 408 13.82 -6.25 -20.61
C LYS A 408 12.35 -6.56 -20.31
N PHE A 409 11.59 -5.59 -19.78
CA PHE A 409 10.25 -5.85 -19.25
C PHE A 409 9.10 -5.41 -20.18
N ASP A 410 9.38 -4.63 -21.21
CA ASP A 410 8.43 -4.24 -22.25
C ASP A 410 9.12 -4.22 -23.62
N LYS A 411 9.75 -5.31 -23.98
CA LYS A 411 10.61 -5.44 -25.17
C LYS A 411 9.92 -4.93 -26.45
N GLN A 412 8.67 -5.34 -26.66
CA GLN A 412 7.87 -4.95 -27.82
C GLN A 412 7.20 -3.59 -27.68
N GLY A 413 7.31 -2.96 -26.51
CA GLY A 413 6.75 -1.65 -26.24
C GLY A 413 5.23 -1.60 -26.17
N VAL A 414 4.57 -2.70 -25.85
CA VAL A 414 3.11 -2.76 -25.74
C VAL A 414 2.60 -1.85 -24.63
N PHE A 415 3.22 -1.90 -23.46
CA PHE A 415 2.88 -1.03 -22.32
C PHE A 415 3.23 0.43 -22.64
N ILE A 416 4.43 0.70 -23.13
CA ILE A 416 4.89 2.05 -23.48
C ILE A 416 3.93 2.68 -24.50
N ARG A 417 3.56 1.99 -25.57
CA ARG A 417 2.66 2.53 -26.60
C ARG A 417 1.26 2.83 -26.08
N ARG A 418 0.78 2.02 -25.12
CA ARG A 418 -0.53 2.26 -24.48
C ARG A 418 -0.58 3.60 -23.75
N TRP A 419 0.50 3.96 -23.08
CA TRP A 419 0.55 5.15 -22.23
C TRP A 419 1.23 6.35 -22.88
N LEU A 420 1.99 6.13 -23.96
CA LEU A 420 2.69 7.15 -24.73
C LEU A 420 2.25 7.08 -26.20
N PRO A 421 1.00 7.48 -26.53
CA PRO A 421 0.51 7.43 -27.90
C PRO A 421 1.32 8.31 -28.87
N GLU A 422 1.99 9.35 -28.38
CA GLU A 422 2.91 10.20 -29.15
C GLU A 422 4.11 9.44 -29.73
N LEU A 423 4.43 8.25 -29.22
CA LEU A 423 5.48 7.38 -29.74
C LEU A 423 4.97 6.31 -30.72
N ALA A 424 3.70 6.35 -31.13
CA ALA A 424 3.09 5.33 -32.00
C ALA A 424 3.83 5.10 -33.31
N LYS A 425 4.45 6.13 -33.90
CA LYS A 425 5.19 6.07 -35.16
C LYS A 425 6.66 5.64 -35.00
N VAL A 426 7.16 5.54 -33.78
CA VAL A 426 8.54 5.13 -33.52
C VAL A 426 8.65 3.62 -33.73
N PRO A 427 9.64 3.12 -34.50
CA PRO A 427 9.82 1.69 -34.68
C PRO A 427 10.11 0.97 -33.35
N GLU A 428 9.68 -0.29 -33.24
CA GLU A 428 9.87 -1.10 -32.03
C GLU A 428 11.32 -1.10 -31.54
N LYS A 429 12.28 -1.25 -32.44
CA LYS A 429 13.72 -1.28 -32.13
C LYS A 429 14.25 0.04 -31.57
N ALA A 430 13.56 1.14 -31.82
CA ALA A 430 13.97 2.48 -31.41
C ALA A 430 13.15 3.01 -30.21
N LEU A 431 12.12 2.28 -29.79
CA LEU A 431 11.12 2.79 -28.86
C LEU A 431 11.67 3.15 -27.47
N HIS A 432 12.69 2.44 -26.99
CA HIS A 432 13.30 2.70 -25.70
C HIS A 432 14.32 3.86 -25.70
N GLN A 433 14.76 4.31 -26.88
CA GLN A 433 15.58 5.51 -27.11
C GLN A 433 15.07 6.27 -28.33
N PRO A 434 13.86 6.84 -28.28
CA PRO A 434 13.20 7.38 -29.47
C PRO A 434 13.92 8.57 -30.08
N TRP A 435 14.56 9.42 -29.27
CA TRP A 435 15.29 10.59 -29.75
C TRP A 435 16.58 10.23 -30.49
N ALA A 436 17.27 9.16 -30.09
CA ALA A 436 18.44 8.70 -30.82
C ALA A 436 18.09 8.28 -32.27
N TRP A 437 16.91 7.70 -32.44
CA TRP A 437 16.37 7.37 -33.77
C TRP A 437 15.87 8.62 -34.51
N ALA A 438 15.06 9.46 -33.85
CA ALA A 438 14.47 10.65 -34.47
C ALA A 438 15.53 11.63 -34.99
N ASP A 439 16.58 11.87 -34.21
CA ASP A 439 17.69 12.76 -34.60
C ASP A 439 18.42 12.23 -35.84
N LYS A 440 18.63 10.91 -35.97
CA LYS A 440 19.21 10.29 -37.19
C LYS A 440 18.30 10.39 -38.41
N GLN A 441 17.00 10.46 -38.21
CA GLN A 441 16.01 10.57 -39.27
C GLN A 441 15.64 12.03 -39.59
N GLY A 442 16.13 12.99 -38.82
CA GLY A 442 15.72 14.39 -38.95
C GLY A 442 14.24 14.62 -38.58
N ILE A 443 13.69 13.81 -37.69
CA ILE A 443 12.29 13.87 -37.25
C ILE A 443 12.20 14.55 -35.88
N THR A 444 11.23 15.44 -35.72
CA THR A 444 10.86 16.00 -34.42
C THR A 444 9.73 15.18 -33.81
N LEU A 445 9.92 14.73 -32.56
CA LEU A 445 8.92 14.02 -31.79
C LEU A 445 8.16 14.98 -30.86
N ASP A 446 6.88 14.79 -30.73
CA ASP A 446 6.06 15.43 -29.69
C ASP A 446 6.20 14.65 -28.37
N TYR A 447 7.43 14.54 -27.90
CA TYR A 447 7.83 13.82 -26.71
C TYR A 447 9.03 14.49 -26.08
N SER A 448 9.08 14.46 -24.74
CA SER A 448 10.18 15.10 -23.98
C SER A 448 11.54 14.48 -24.31
N ARG A 449 12.56 15.32 -24.38
CA ARG A 449 13.95 14.82 -24.40
C ARG A 449 14.35 14.32 -23.00
N PRO A 450 15.30 13.38 -22.91
CA PRO A 450 15.83 12.96 -21.61
C PRO A 450 16.33 14.14 -20.78
N ILE A 451 15.82 14.25 -19.54
CA ILE A 451 16.17 15.34 -18.62
C ILE A 451 17.50 15.10 -17.90
N VAL A 452 18.08 13.90 -18.05
CA VAL A 452 19.33 13.50 -17.41
C VAL A 452 20.08 12.53 -18.32
N ASP A 453 21.40 12.58 -18.29
CA ASP A 453 22.28 11.56 -18.85
C ASP A 453 22.50 10.46 -17.81
N HIS A 454 22.03 9.26 -18.07
CA HIS A 454 22.10 8.14 -17.12
C HIS A 454 23.52 7.79 -16.69
N LYS A 455 24.47 7.80 -17.64
CA LYS A 455 25.88 7.44 -17.36
C LYS A 455 26.53 8.44 -16.40
N GLN A 456 26.33 9.72 -16.64
CA GLN A 456 26.81 10.79 -15.79
C GLN A 456 26.11 10.77 -14.42
N ALA A 457 24.79 10.66 -14.40
CA ALA A 457 24.00 10.60 -13.17
C ALA A 457 24.42 9.42 -12.28
N ARG A 458 24.70 8.26 -12.88
CA ARG A 458 25.19 7.09 -12.15
C ARG A 458 26.51 7.37 -11.44
N GLN A 459 27.46 8.01 -12.11
CA GLN A 459 28.76 8.37 -11.51
C GLN A 459 28.60 9.35 -10.36
N GLU A 460 27.79 10.40 -10.53
CA GLU A 460 27.53 11.40 -9.50
C GLU A 460 26.82 10.82 -8.29
N THR A 461 25.86 9.92 -8.50
CA THR A 461 25.13 9.24 -7.44
C THR A 461 26.03 8.31 -6.64
N LEU A 462 26.87 7.53 -7.29
CA LEU A 462 27.87 6.67 -6.60
C LEU A 462 28.81 7.51 -5.74
N ALA A 463 29.28 8.66 -6.24
CA ALA A 463 30.14 9.57 -5.48
C ALA A 463 29.42 10.16 -4.25
N ALA A 464 28.15 10.60 -4.41
CA ALA A 464 27.37 11.15 -3.31
C ALA A 464 27.08 10.12 -2.20
N TRP A 465 26.77 8.89 -2.58
CA TRP A 465 26.52 7.80 -1.61
C TRP A 465 27.80 7.38 -0.89
N GLU A 466 28.91 7.31 -1.59
CA GLU A 466 30.20 6.98 -1.00
C GLU A 466 30.70 8.07 -0.04
N ALA A 467 30.50 9.35 -0.38
CA ALA A 467 30.79 10.47 0.50
C ALA A 467 29.93 10.40 1.79
N ALA A 468 28.64 10.17 1.68
CA ALA A 468 27.74 10.00 2.82
C ALA A 468 28.17 8.83 3.72
N ARG A 469 28.56 7.70 3.13
CA ARG A 469 29.02 6.52 3.87
C ARG A 469 30.32 6.79 4.65
N LYS A 470 31.21 7.60 4.08
CA LYS A 470 32.47 8.01 4.73
C LYS A 470 32.27 9.16 5.74
N GLY A 471 31.06 9.69 5.88
CA GLY A 471 30.78 10.82 6.74
C GLY A 471 31.31 12.16 6.24
N ILE A 472 31.64 12.24 4.94
CA ILE A 472 32.10 13.47 4.29
C ILE A 472 30.85 14.29 3.94
N THR A 473 30.74 15.49 4.53
CA THR A 473 29.70 16.45 4.12
C THR A 473 30.14 17.10 2.80
N PRO A 474 29.38 17.00 1.71
CA PRO A 474 29.72 17.71 0.50
C PRO A 474 29.70 19.23 0.76
N PRO A 475 30.52 20.04 0.07
CA PRO A 475 30.38 21.48 0.13
C PRO A 475 28.98 21.88 -0.34
N PRO A 476 28.38 22.93 0.23
CA PRO A 476 27.10 23.43 -0.26
C PRO A 476 27.22 23.71 -1.76
N ASP A 477 26.22 23.29 -2.53
CA ASP A 477 26.16 23.50 -3.97
C ASP A 477 26.43 24.99 -4.24
N GLY A 478 27.59 25.30 -4.81
CA GLY A 478 27.92 26.63 -5.26
C GLY A 478 26.98 27.00 -6.39
N GLY A 479 26.04 27.87 -6.11
CA GLY A 479 25.23 28.49 -7.15
C GLY A 479 26.16 29.18 -8.17
N SER A 480 26.07 28.72 -9.39
CA SER A 480 26.55 29.44 -10.58
C SER A 480 25.42 29.51 -11.59
#